data_ea3e63a1c72f53ec1cd64067452f8947
#
_entry.id   ea3e63a1c72f53ec1cd64067452f8947
#
_cell.length_a   1.000
_cell.length_b   1.000
_cell.length_c   1.000
_cell.angle_alpha   90.00
_cell.angle_beta   90.00
_cell.angle_gamma   90.00
#
_symmetry.space_group_name_H-M   'P 1'
#
loop_
_entity.id
_entity.type
_entity.pdbx_description
1 polymer ?
#
loop_
_entity_poly.entity_id
_entity_poly.type
_entity_poly.pdbx_seq_one_letter_code
_entity_poly.pdbx_strand_id
1 'polypeptide(L)'
;MGILPISQSSFLADYPLTGSGESYALCGTFFTVGCLNVAEHLDTNLDGVNMSGKAYLERHKTTCHRALCPICWPDWANREKDRATERLKAFVLKGRVLKPIHLTVSVPNADYGLSLQGMREKAYRSLKMVHCIGGMMIYHSRRKNLDDVWYYSPHFHIIGYGWIIDVRRNYELSGYVVKNIGVRKTVEGTIFYQLSHAGISEKHHTITWFGCLSYAKLHVKYKEKEESICPICQERLHRLIWIGEGECELPDFEGVAFFDNPDNWMIKPNHLIYE
;
A
#
# COMPACT_ATOMS: atom_id res chain seq x y z
N MET A 1 -3.75 -42.90 11.60
CA MET A 1 -2.95 -42.09 12.53
C MET A 1 -3.41 -40.65 12.35
N GLY A 2 -4.22 -40.17 13.31
CA GLY A 2 -4.69 -38.78 13.25
C GLY A 2 -3.53 -37.84 13.61
N ILE A 3 -3.24 -36.93 12.71
CA ILE A 3 -2.34 -35.81 12.97
C ILE A 3 -3.10 -34.87 13.90
N LEU A 4 -2.65 -34.78 15.16
CA LEU A 4 -3.17 -33.79 16.11
C LEU A 4 -3.02 -32.38 15.50
N PRO A 5 -4.04 -31.52 15.60
CA PRO A 5 -3.90 -30.16 15.15
C PRO A 5 -2.83 -29.48 16.03
N ILE A 6 -1.68 -29.17 15.45
CA ILE A 6 -0.76 -28.17 16.03
C ILE A 6 -1.63 -26.95 16.31
N SER A 7 -1.59 -26.43 17.53
CA SER A 7 -2.44 -25.30 17.92
C SER A 7 -2.22 -24.16 16.94
N GLN A 8 -3.17 -23.96 16.04
CA GLN A 8 -3.07 -23.00 14.93
C GLN A 8 -2.98 -21.56 15.45
N SER A 9 -3.32 -21.33 16.71
CA SER A 9 -3.38 -20.01 17.33
C SER A 9 -2.04 -19.29 17.43
N SER A 10 -0.92 -19.97 17.68
CA SER A 10 0.39 -19.32 17.80
C SER A 10 0.92 -18.80 16.47
N PHE A 11 0.80 -19.59 15.39
CA PHE A 11 1.22 -19.15 14.05
C PHE A 11 0.38 -18.01 13.48
N LEU A 12 -0.87 -17.90 13.93
CA LEU A 12 -1.77 -16.84 13.49
C LEU A 12 -1.47 -15.50 14.18
N ALA A 13 -0.90 -15.52 15.38
CA ALA A 13 -0.49 -14.32 16.10
C ALA A 13 0.72 -13.63 15.47
N ASP A 14 1.67 -14.41 14.89
CA ASP A 14 2.89 -13.88 14.29
C ASP A 14 2.67 -13.11 12.99
N TYR A 15 1.51 -13.31 12.34
CA TYR A 15 1.17 -12.70 11.05
C TYR A 15 -0.26 -12.16 11.04
N PRO A 16 -0.52 -11.08 11.80
CA PRO A 16 -1.82 -10.41 11.77
C PRO A 16 -2.16 -9.94 10.35
N LEU A 17 -3.43 -9.88 10.04
CA LEU A 17 -3.89 -9.42 8.73
C LEU A 17 -3.76 -7.89 8.60
N THR A 18 -3.66 -7.43 7.38
CA THR A 18 -3.75 -6.00 7.08
C THR A 18 -4.98 -5.40 7.76
N GLY A 19 -4.79 -4.26 8.44
CA GLY A 19 -5.86 -3.53 9.13
C GLY A 19 -6.35 -4.15 10.44
N SER A 20 -5.71 -5.21 10.96
CA SER A 20 -6.16 -5.90 12.18
C SER A 20 -5.48 -5.45 13.48
N GLY A 21 -4.61 -4.46 13.42
CA GLY A 21 -3.91 -3.91 14.59
C GLY A 21 -4.63 -2.69 15.17
N GLU A 22 -3.91 -1.94 15.97
CA GLU A 22 -4.42 -0.72 16.61
C GLU A 22 -4.06 0.54 15.80
N SER A 23 -4.94 1.53 15.85
CA SER A 23 -4.69 2.87 15.31
C SER A 23 -3.96 3.74 16.33
N TYR A 24 -3.17 4.71 15.87
CA TYR A 24 -2.75 5.83 16.72
C TYR A 24 -3.93 6.77 16.95
N ALA A 25 -3.90 7.51 18.07
CA ALA A 25 -4.97 8.42 18.48
C ALA A 25 -5.37 9.45 17.40
N LEU A 26 -4.38 9.91 16.59
CA LEU A 26 -4.62 10.89 15.54
C LEU A 26 -4.98 10.27 14.18
N CYS A 27 -4.98 8.94 14.03
CA CYS A 27 -5.34 8.33 12.77
C CYS A 27 -6.79 8.62 12.39
N GLY A 28 -6.98 9.12 11.17
CA GLY A 28 -8.31 9.47 10.67
C GLY A 28 -8.79 10.87 11.02
N THR A 29 -8.08 11.59 11.91
CA THR A 29 -8.36 13.01 12.15
C THR A 29 -7.96 13.83 10.93
N PHE A 30 -8.50 15.03 10.82
CA PHE A 30 -8.18 15.92 9.72
C PHE A 30 -7.29 17.06 10.16
N PHE A 31 -6.51 17.56 9.24
CA PHE A 31 -5.76 18.81 9.37
C PHE A 31 -5.91 19.62 8.08
N THR A 32 -5.75 20.93 8.20
CA THR A 32 -5.86 21.85 7.08
C THR A 32 -4.47 22.26 6.63
N VAL A 33 -4.25 22.30 5.32
CA VAL A 33 -3.16 23.02 4.68
C VAL A 33 -3.74 24.09 3.79
N GLY A 34 -3.00 25.17 3.56
CA GLY A 34 -3.54 26.22 2.69
C GLY A 34 -2.54 27.33 2.41
N CYS A 35 -3.00 28.27 1.60
CA CYS A 35 -2.33 29.50 1.26
C CYS A 35 -3.16 30.69 1.80
N LEU A 36 -2.53 31.51 2.63
CA LEU A 36 -3.12 32.72 3.19
C LEU A 36 -2.63 34.00 2.44
N ASN A 37 -1.85 33.85 1.38
CA ASN A 37 -1.35 34.98 0.58
C ASN A 37 -2.42 35.51 -0.36
N VAL A 38 -3.52 35.99 0.22
CA VAL A 38 -4.70 36.44 -0.52
C VAL A 38 -4.44 37.62 -1.43
N ALA A 39 -3.39 38.41 -1.17
CA ALA A 39 -2.98 39.53 -2.00
C ALA A 39 -2.52 39.10 -3.41
N GLU A 40 -1.97 37.88 -3.51
CA GLU A 40 -1.52 37.32 -4.80
C GLU A 40 -2.60 36.48 -5.50
N HIS A 41 -3.78 36.36 -4.89
CA HIS A 41 -4.94 35.67 -5.50
C HIS A 41 -5.84 36.56 -6.36
N LEU A 42 -5.32 37.71 -6.83
CA LEU A 42 -6.07 38.70 -7.54
C LEU A 42 -6.53 38.20 -8.92
N ASP A 43 -7.79 38.50 -9.25
CA ASP A 43 -8.39 38.29 -10.57
C ASP A 43 -8.29 36.84 -11.14
N THR A 44 -8.04 35.87 -10.28
CA THR A 44 -7.94 34.48 -10.68
C THR A 44 -9.28 33.78 -10.43
N ASN A 45 -9.76 33.02 -11.43
CA ASN A 45 -10.89 32.12 -11.29
C ASN A 45 -10.39 30.66 -11.18
N LEU A 46 -10.80 29.97 -10.14
CA LEU A 46 -10.56 28.54 -9.97
C LEU A 46 -11.91 27.82 -9.83
N ASP A 47 -12.17 26.88 -10.72
CA ASP A 47 -13.44 26.13 -10.77
C ASP A 47 -14.70 27.04 -10.79
N GLY A 48 -14.62 28.19 -11.44
CA GLY A 48 -15.71 29.17 -11.54
C GLY A 48 -15.86 30.09 -10.32
N VAL A 49 -14.98 30.01 -9.34
CA VAL A 49 -14.95 30.87 -8.14
C VAL A 49 -13.87 31.94 -8.31
N ASN A 50 -14.28 33.23 -8.17
CA ASN A 50 -13.31 34.34 -8.10
C ASN A 50 -12.53 34.22 -6.77
N MET A 51 -11.20 34.14 -6.88
CA MET A 51 -10.29 33.92 -5.76
C MET A 51 -9.77 35.24 -5.14
N SER A 52 -10.13 36.38 -5.65
CA SER A 52 -9.68 37.68 -5.13
C SER A 52 -10.00 37.80 -3.63
N GLY A 53 -8.95 37.99 -2.83
CA GLY A 53 -9.07 38.11 -1.36
C GLY A 53 -9.42 36.85 -0.61
N LYS A 54 -9.48 35.67 -1.25
CA LYS A 54 -9.85 34.41 -0.62
C LYS A 54 -8.63 33.55 -0.29
N ALA A 55 -8.61 32.97 0.90
CA ALA A 55 -7.66 31.91 1.24
C ALA A 55 -8.00 30.61 0.51
N TYR A 56 -6.98 29.88 0.05
CA TYR A 56 -7.09 28.54 -0.51
C TYR A 56 -6.78 27.50 0.56
N LEU A 57 -7.70 26.60 0.84
CA LEU A 57 -7.59 25.58 1.88
C LEU A 57 -7.83 24.18 1.32
N GLU A 58 -7.06 23.22 1.82
CA GLU A 58 -7.24 21.79 1.59
C GLU A 58 -7.32 21.04 2.91
N ARG A 59 -8.26 20.11 3.04
CA ARG A 59 -8.39 19.26 4.22
C ARG A 59 -7.78 17.90 3.95
N HIS A 60 -6.79 17.54 4.75
CA HIS A 60 -6.06 16.30 4.64
C HIS A 60 -6.30 15.39 5.85
N LYS A 61 -6.38 14.09 5.59
CA LYS A 61 -6.52 13.08 6.63
C LYS A 61 -5.15 12.74 7.22
N THR A 62 -5.05 12.70 8.55
CA THR A 62 -3.85 12.23 9.24
C THR A 62 -3.72 10.72 9.10
N THR A 63 -2.58 10.25 8.63
CA THR A 63 -2.31 8.83 8.41
C THR A 63 -0.98 8.41 9.03
N CYS A 64 -0.94 7.25 9.68
CA CYS A 64 0.28 6.65 10.18
C CYS A 64 1.00 5.78 9.14
N HIS A 65 0.43 5.61 7.97
CA HIS A 65 0.96 4.79 6.86
C HIS A 65 1.31 3.34 7.21
N ARG A 66 0.76 2.78 8.29
CA ARG A 66 1.02 1.39 8.70
C ARG A 66 0.01 0.43 8.10
N ALA A 67 0.49 -0.73 7.66
CA ALA A 67 -0.34 -1.81 7.14
C ALA A 67 -1.33 -2.37 8.17
N LEU A 68 -0.95 -2.38 9.46
CA LEU A 68 -1.78 -2.92 10.55
C LEU A 68 -2.87 -1.98 11.01
N CYS A 69 -2.74 -0.65 10.79
CA CYS A 69 -3.72 0.31 11.26
C CYS A 69 -5.08 0.13 10.54
N PRO A 70 -6.21 -0.08 11.27
CA PRO A 70 -7.51 -0.28 10.66
C PRO A 70 -8.01 0.93 9.86
N ILE A 71 -7.54 2.13 10.19
CA ILE A 71 -7.91 3.38 9.51
C ILE A 71 -7.01 3.66 8.30
N CYS A 72 -5.70 3.38 8.43
CA CYS A 72 -4.69 3.85 7.46
C CYS A 72 -4.24 2.78 6.46
N TRP A 73 -4.62 1.50 6.64
CA TRP A 73 -4.19 0.44 5.75
C TRP A 73 -4.59 0.64 4.28
N PRO A 74 -5.75 1.26 3.95
CA PRO A 74 -6.09 1.49 2.55
C PRO A 74 -5.11 2.45 1.85
N ASP A 75 -4.67 3.51 2.56
CA ASP A 75 -3.68 4.46 2.05
C ASP A 75 -2.30 3.80 1.89
N TRP A 76 -1.92 2.96 2.87
CA TRP A 76 -0.72 2.12 2.77
C TRP A 76 -0.79 1.20 1.56
N ALA A 77 -1.90 0.47 1.38
CA ALA A 77 -2.07 -0.47 0.28
C ALA A 77 -2.08 0.23 -1.09
N ASN A 78 -2.70 1.41 -1.19
CA ASN A 78 -2.67 2.22 -2.41
C ASN A 78 -1.25 2.67 -2.76
N ARG A 79 -0.50 3.20 -1.80
CA ARG A 79 0.89 3.60 -2.02
C ARG A 79 1.78 2.44 -2.47
N GLU A 80 1.66 1.28 -1.81
CA GLU A 80 2.43 0.09 -2.20
C GLU A 80 2.00 -0.46 -3.57
N LYS A 81 0.69 -0.44 -3.87
CA LYS A 81 0.15 -0.77 -5.19
C LYS A 81 0.74 0.11 -6.29
N ASP A 82 0.77 1.43 -6.09
CA ASP A 82 1.28 2.37 -7.09
C ASP A 82 2.77 2.13 -7.35
N ARG A 83 3.58 2.03 -6.29
CA ARG A 83 5.01 1.71 -6.39
C ARG A 83 5.26 0.36 -7.08
N ALA A 84 4.46 -0.64 -6.74
CA ALA A 84 4.59 -1.97 -7.35
C ALA A 84 4.20 -1.94 -8.83
N THR A 85 3.17 -1.21 -9.19
CA THR A 85 2.73 -1.02 -10.57
C THR A 85 3.80 -0.30 -11.40
N GLU A 86 4.40 0.77 -10.89
CA GLU A 86 5.49 1.47 -11.57
C GLU A 86 6.68 0.55 -11.80
N ARG A 87 7.05 -0.27 -10.81
CA ARG A 87 8.15 -1.22 -10.94
C ARG A 87 7.85 -2.31 -11.97
N LEU A 88 6.63 -2.83 -12.00
CA LEU A 88 6.21 -3.77 -13.05
C LEU A 88 6.28 -3.11 -14.43
N LYS A 89 5.72 -1.91 -14.59
CA LYS A 89 5.72 -1.17 -15.88
C LYS A 89 7.13 -0.80 -16.37
N ALA A 90 8.05 -0.56 -15.45
CA ALA A 90 9.44 -0.24 -15.80
C ALA A 90 10.23 -1.43 -16.39
N PHE A 91 9.74 -2.66 -16.24
CA PHE A 91 10.42 -3.83 -16.78
C PHE A 91 10.08 -4.07 -18.24
N VAL A 92 11.12 -4.05 -19.07
CA VAL A 92 11.05 -4.32 -20.50
C VAL A 92 12.03 -5.45 -20.86
N LEU A 93 11.55 -6.48 -21.51
CA LEU A 93 12.39 -7.60 -21.96
C LEU A 93 12.66 -7.50 -23.47
N LYS A 94 13.93 -7.33 -23.85
CA LYS A 94 14.34 -7.22 -25.25
C LYS A 94 13.49 -6.22 -26.07
N GLY A 95 13.21 -5.04 -25.48
CA GLY A 95 12.40 -3.99 -26.10
C GLY A 95 10.89 -4.25 -26.11
N ARG A 96 10.41 -5.32 -25.45
CA ARG A 96 8.97 -5.65 -25.40
C ARG A 96 8.42 -5.50 -23.99
N VAL A 97 7.28 -4.86 -23.88
CA VAL A 97 6.48 -4.84 -22.65
C VAL A 97 5.78 -6.18 -22.52
N LEU A 98 6.00 -6.87 -21.39
CA LEU A 98 5.37 -8.15 -21.11
C LEU A 98 4.05 -7.95 -20.37
N LYS A 99 3.12 -8.87 -20.56
CA LYS A 99 1.88 -8.94 -19.76
C LYS A 99 2.18 -9.64 -18.44
N PRO A 100 1.91 -9.02 -17.29
CA PRO A 100 2.08 -9.67 -16.00
C PRO A 100 1.17 -10.89 -15.83
N ILE A 101 1.67 -11.88 -15.10
CA ILE A 101 0.92 -13.06 -14.65
C ILE A 101 0.69 -12.99 -13.15
N HIS A 102 -0.33 -13.66 -12.65
CA HIS A 102 -0.61 -13.80 -11.24
C HIS A 102 -0.61 -15.28 -10.84
N LEU A 103 0.34 -15.64 -9.99
CA LEU A 103 0.51 -17.01 -9.49
C LEU A 103 0.19 -17.08 -8.01
N THR A 104 -0.26 -18.26 -7.58
CA THR A 104 -0.24 -18.67 -6.18
C THR A 104 0.77 -19.77 -6.00
N VAL A 105 1.60 -19.67 -4.95
CA VAL A 105 2.55 -20.69 -4.53
C VAL A 105 2.14 -21.17 -3.15
N SER A 106 1.54 -22.37 -3.07
CA SER A 106 1.12 -22.95 -1.80
C SER A 106 2.27 -23.72 -1.17
N VAL A 107 2.49 -23.50 0.11
CA VAL A 107 3.49 -24.20 0.93
C VAL A 107 2.95 -25.59 1.28
N PRO A 108 3.73 -26.68 1.19
CA PRO A 108 3.29 -28.00 1.63
C PRO A 108 3.23 -28.08 3.16
N ASN A 109 2.33 -28.90 3.70
CA ASN A 109 2.13 -29.03 5.15
C ASN A 109 3.43 -29.38 5.92
N ALA A 110 4.33 -30.13 5.30
CA ALA A 110 5.63 -30.48 5.89
C ALA A 110 6.52 -29.26 6.21
N ASP A 111 6.28 -28.14 5.53
CA ASP A 111 7.04 -26.90 5.67
C ASP A 111 6.33 -25.82 6.51
N TYR A 112 5.16 -26.11 7.07
CA TYR A 112 4.39 -25.14 7.87
C TYR A 112 5.12 -24.66 9.13
N GLY A 113 6.03 -25.44 9.65
CA GLY A 113 6.88 -25.06 10.79
C GLY A 113 8.13 -24.25 10.44
N LEU A 114 8.39 -24.00 9.17
CA LEU A 114 9.52 -23.16 8.75
C LEU A 114 9.26 -21.68 9.06
N SER A 115 10.35 -20.93 9.24
CA SER A 115 10.27 -19.47 9.25
C SER A 115 9.76 -18.95 7.92
N LEU A 116 9.17 -17.74 7.91
CA LEU A 116 8.74 -17.07 6.67
C LEU A 116 9.89 -16.98 5.64
N GLN A 117 11.12 -16.72 6.12
CA GLN A 117 12.29 -16.67 5.24
C GLN A 117 12.57 -18.05 4.61
N GLY A 118 12.51 -19.12 5.39
CA GLY A 118 12.71 -20.50 4.88
C GLY A 118 11.64 -20.89 3.85
N MET A 119 10.36 -20.61 4.14
CA MET A 119 9.26 -20.82 3.17
C MET A 119 9.48 -20.01 1.89
N ARG A 120 9.90 -18.74 2.02
CA ARG A 120 10.14 -17.83 0.88
C ARG A 120 11.29 -18.33 -0.01
N GLU A 121 12.38 -18.81 0.57
CA GLU A 121 13.51 -19.37 -0.19
C GLU A 121 13.11 -20.60 -1.00
N LYS A 122 12.32 -21.50 -0.41
CA LYS A 122 11.80 -22.67 -1.13
C LYS A 122 10.81 -22.25 -2.23
N ALA A 123 9.94 -21.27 -1.97
CA ALA A 123 9.05 -20.71 -2.97
C ALA A 123 9.82 -20.08 -4.16
N TYR A 124 10.93 -19.39 -3.91
CA TYR A 124 11.79 -18.87 -4.99
C TYR A 124 12.39 -19.98 -5.84
N ARG A 125 12.84 -21.09 -5.23
CA ARG A 125 13.32 -22.27 -5.97
C ARG A 125 12.24 -22.85 -6.86
N SER A 126 11.02 -23.01 -6.32
CA SER A 126 9.85 -23.46 -7.09
C SER A 126 9.52 -22.54 -8.25
N LEU A 127 9.51 -21.22 -8.02
CA LEU A 127 9.24 -20.23 -9.07
C LEU A 127 10.31 -20.28 -10.18
N LYS A 128 11.58 -20.48 -9.83
CA LYS A 128 12.64 -20.67 -10.80
C LYS A 128 12.44 -21.95 -11.63
N MET A 129 12.02 -23.04 -11.00
CA MET A 129 11.76 -24.34 -11.69
C MET A 129 10.60 -24.22 -12.68
N VAL A 130 9.58 -23.42 -12.39
CA VAL A 130 8.44 -23.20 -13.29
C VAL A 130 8.64 -22.02 -14.25
N HIS A 131 9.87 -21.57 -14.43
CA HIS A 131 10.26 -20.51 -15.35
C HIS A 131 9.62 -19.13 -15.08
N CYS A 132 9.29 -18.82 -13.84
CA CYS A 132 8.97 -17.47 -13.43
C CYS A 132 10.28 -16.64 -13.35
N ILE A 133 10.42 -15.65 -14.23
CA ILE A 133 11.68 -14.89 -14.37
C ILE A 133 11.84 -13.78 -13.33
N GLY A 134 10.76 -13.36 -12.71
CA GLY A 134 10.76 -12.37 -11.65
C GLY A 134 9.39 -11.80 -11.36
N GLY A 135 9.25 -11.20 -10.18
CA GLY A 135 7.99 -10.64 -9.72
C GLY A 135 8.06 -10.03 -8.32
N MET A 136 6.93 -9.48 -7.90
CA MET A 136 6.64 -9.22 -6.51
C MET A 136 6.08 -10.47 -5.86
N MET A 137 6.35 -10.66 -4.58
CA MET A 137 5.84 -11.76 -3.76
C MET A 137 5.21 -11.18 -2.50
N ILE A 138 3.94 -11.54 -2.25
CA ILE A 138 3.17 -11.16 -1.07
C ILE A 138 2.85 -12.43 -0.29
N TYR A 139 3.11 -12.41 1.02
CA TYR A 139 2.83 -13.53 1.91
C TYR A 139 1.42 -13.47 2.46
N HIS A 140 0.71 -14.60 2.41
CA HIS A 140 -0.57 -14.83 3.07
C HIS A 140 -0.45 -16.03 4.01
N SER A 141 -0.73 -15.81 5.28
CA SER A 141 -0.66 -16.86 6.31
C SER A 141 -1.91 -17.73 6.36
N ARG A 142 -3.03 -17.23 5.81
CA ARG A 142 -4.37 -17.80 6.02
C ARG A 142 -5.12 -17.99 4.71
N ARG A 143 -6.07 -18.92 4.72
CA ARG A 143 -7.14 -19.08 3.72
C ARG A 143 -8.47 -19.18 4.44
N LYS A 144 -9.54 -18.89 3.72
CA LYS A 144 -10.90 -19.20 4.15
C LYS A 144 -11.32 -20.57 3.60
N ASN A 145 -12.00 -21.36 4.44
CA ASN A 145 -12.68 -22.58 4.00
C ASN A 145 -14.06 -22.26 3.40
N LEU A 146 -14.81 -23.30 3.06
CA LEU A 146 -16.16 -23.14 2.51
C LEU A 146 -17.17 -22.51 3.48
N ASP A 147 -16.91 -22.65 4.79
CA ASP A 147 -17.74 -22.07 5.87
C ASP A 147 -17.27 -20.64 6.24
N ASP A 148 -16.47 -20.01 5.42
CA ASP A 148 -15.89 -18.66 5.61
C ASP A 148 -14.97 -18.52 6.84
N VAL A 149 -14.47 -19.64 7.39
CA VAL A 149 -13.57 -19.68 8.54
C VAL A 149 -12.12 -19.60 8.09
N TRP A 150 -11.37 -18.69 8.72
CA TRP A 150 -9.94 -18.56 8.47
C TRP A 150 -9.14 -19.70 9.13
N TYR A 151 -8.23 -20.29 8.38
CA TYR A 151 -7.29 -21.31 8.89
C TYR A 151 -5.88 -21.05 8.39
N TYR A 152 -4.87 -21.54 9.13
CA TYR A 152 -3.48 -21.40 8.74
C TYR A 152 -3.19 -22.23 7.49
N SER A 153 -2.81 -21.54 6.44
CA SER A 153 -2.48 -22.13 5.14
C SER A 153 -1.52 -21.19 4.39
N PRO A 154 -0.22 -21.23 4.78
CA PRO A 154 0.76 -20.31 4.24
C PRO A 154 0.91 -20.47 2.73
N HIS A 155 0.89 -19.36 2.05
CA HIS A 155 1.07 -19.29 0.60
C HIS A 155 1.56 -17.91 0.18
N PHE A 156 2.05 -17.83 -1.04
CA PHE A 156 2.52 -16.59 -1.64
C PHE A 156 1.71 -16.26 -2.88
N HIS A 157 1.34 -15.00 -3.02
CA HIS A 157 0.86 -14.44 -4.28
C HIS A 157 2.01 -13.78 -4.99
N ILE A 158 2.18 -14.13 -6.27
CA ILE A 158 3.22 -13.59 -7.13
C ILE A 158 2.56 -12.83 -8.29
N ILE A 159 2.94 -11.59 -8.47
CA ILE A 159 2.58 -10.81 -9.66
C ILE A 159 3.89 -10.47 -10.37
N GLY A 160 4.07 -10.97 -11.58
CA GLY A 160 5.36 -10.88 -12.24
C GLY A 160 5.34 -11.40 -13.66
N TYR A 161 6.46 -11.90 -14.12
CA TYR A 161 6.67 -12.30 -15.50
C TYR A 161 7.28 -13.70 -15.59
N GLY A 162 6.94 -14.40 -16.63
CA GLY A 162 7.47 -15.72 -16.94
C GLY A 162 6.59 -16.51 -17.88
N TRP A 163 7.11 -17.63 -18.34
CA TRP A 163 6.39 -18.60 -19.15
C TRP A 163 6.22 -19.87 -18.32
N ILE A 164 5.11 -19.98 -17.61
CA ILE A 164 4.92 -20.98 -16.56
C ILE A 164 4.69 -22.37 -17.18
N ILE A 165 5.68 -23.23 -16.98
CA ILE A 165 5.72 -24.65 -17.42
C ILE A 165 6.27 -25.50 -16.27
N ASP A 166 6.34 -26.80 -16.44
CA ASP A 166 6.93 -27.77 -15.52
C ASP A 166 6.35 -27.79 -14.09
N VAL A 167 5.09 -27.31 -13.92
CA VAL A 167 4.44 -27.20 -12.62
C VAL A 167 4.28 -28.57 -11.93
N ARG A 168 4.03 -29.67 -12.71
CA ARG A 168 3.92 -31.01 -12.18
C ARG A 168 5.25 -31.49 -11.66
N ARG A 169 6.33 -31.34 -12.42
CA ARG A 169 7.70 -31.70 -12.02
C ARG A 169 8.12 -30.92 -10.76
N ASN A 170 7.81 -29.61 -10.70
CA ASN A 170 8.07 -28.80 -9.51
C ASN A 170 7.36 -29.40 -8.29
N TYR A 171 6.08 -29.75 -8.40
CA TYR A 171 5.34 -30.36 -7.30
C TYR A 171 5.95 -31.69 -6.85
N GLU A 172 6.28 -32.58 -7.78
CA GLU A 172 6.89 -33.88 -7.48
C GLU A 172 8.23 -33.75 -6.71
N LEU A 173 9.03 -32.70 -7.03
CA LEU A 173 10.34 -32.48 -6.42
C LEU A 173 10.30 -31.66 -5.12
N SER A 174 9.37 -30.74 -4.98
CA SER A 174 9.38 -29.76 -3.89
C SER A 174 8.17 -29.83 -2.96
N GLY A 175 7.08 -30.45 -3.40
CA GLY A 175 5.78 -30.39 -2.75
C GLY A 175 5.05 -29.03 -2.88
N TYR A 176 5.70 -28.00 -3.42
CA TYR A 176 5.10 -26.68 -3.59
C TYR A 176 4.15 -26.66 -4.81
N VAL A 177 2.92 -26.24 -4.58
CA VAL A 177 1.92 -26.13 -5.66
C VAL A 177 1.96 -24.74 -6.26
N VAL A 178 2.35 -24.64 -7.53
CA VAL A 178 2.31 -23.39 -8.28
C VAL A 178 1.11 -23.39 -9.21
N LYS A 179 0.23 -22.40 -9.09
CA LYS A 179 -0.99 -22.27 -9.90
C LYS A 179 -1.06 -20.86 -10.51
N ASN A 180 -1.25 -20.77 -11.82
CA ASN A 180 -1.58 -19.53 -12.49
C ASN A 180 -3.09 -19.26 -12.32
N ILE A 181 -3.44 -18.18 -11.65
CA ILE A 181 -4.83 -17.82 -11.35
C ILE A 181 -5.30 -16.59 -12.13
N GLY A 182 -4.39 -16.02 -12.97
CA GLY A 182 -4.69 -14.83 -13.75
C GLY A 182 -4.79 -13.55 -12.92
N VAL A 183 -4.58 -12.43 -13.55
CA VAL A 183 -4.86 -11.12 -12.93
C VAL A 183 -6.37 -10.86 -12.95
N ARG A 184 -6.86 -10.05 -12.01
CA ARG A 184 -8.23 -9.54 -12.00
C ARG A 184 -8.44 -8.59 -13.20
N LYS A 185 -9.41 -7.68 -13.16
CA LYS A 185 -9.65 -6.72 -14.25
C LYS A 185 -8.39 -5.89 -14.59
N THR A 186 -7.62 -5.52 -13.56
CA THR A 186 -6.38 -4.77 -13.71
C THR A 186 -5.28 -5.34 -12.83
N VAL A 187 -4.02 -5.06 -13.16
CA VAL A 187 -2.86 -5.44 -12.34
C VAL A 187 -2.92 -4.69 -11.00
N GLU A 188 -3.22 -3.41 -11.04
CA GLU A 188 -3.38 -2.53 -9.88
C GLU A 188 -4.44 -3.07 -8.91
N GLY A 189 -5.61 -3.42 -9.43
CA GLY A 189 -6.69 -4.03 -8.63
C GLY A 189 -6.30 -5.39 -8.05
N THR A 190 -5.48 -6.17 -8.77
CA THR A 190 -4.93 -7.43 -8.27
C THR A 190 -3.98 -7.19 -7.10
N ILE A 191 -3.05 -6.24 -7.22
CA ILE A 191 -2.09 -5.90 -6.19
C ILE A 191 -2.82 -5.41 -4.93
N PHE A 192 -3.71 -4.43 -5.08
CA PHE A 192 -4.49 -3.88 -3.96
C PHE A 192 -5.25 -4.97 -3.21
N TYR A 193 -5.94 -5.84 -3.95
CA TYR A 193 -6.67 -6.95 -3.34
C TYR A 193 -5.75 -7.89 -2.56
N GLN A 194 -4.57 -8.24 -3.08
CA GLN A 194 -3.64 -9.10 -2.34
C GLN A 194 -3.08 -8.39 -1.08
N LEU A 195 -2.89 -7.09 -1.13
CA LEU A 195 -2.43 -6.31 0.03
C LEU A 195 -3.52 -6.16 1.10
N SER A 196 -4.80 -6.15 0.74
CA SER A 196 -5.90 -5.95 1.69
C SER A 196 -6.07 -7.06 2.73
N HIS A 197 -5.48 -8.24 2.51
CA HIS A 197 -5.52 -9.37 3.43
C HIS A 197 -4.18 -10.11 3.54
N ALA A 198 -3.09 -9.39 3.30
CA ALA A 198 -1.74 -9.91 3.47
C ALA A 198 -1.44 -10.21 4.95
N GLY A 199 -0.57 -11.18 5.18
CA GLY A 199 0.02 -11.41 6.50
C GLY A 199 1.12 -10.38 6.76
N ILE A 200 0.94 -9.57 7.79
CA ILE A 200 1.89 -8.51 8.14
C ILE A 200 2.88 -9.06 9.19
N SER A 201 4.13 -8.73 9.04
CA SER A 201 5.18 -9.07 10.00
C SER A 201 6.02 -7.83 10.29
N GLU A 202 6.33 -7.59 11.55
CA GLU A 202 7.24 -6.50 11.96
C GLU A 202 8.69 -6.76 11.51
N LYS A 203 9.06 -8.02 11.35
CA LYS A 203 10.43 -8.46 11.02
C LYS A 203 10.70 -8.60 9.53
N HIS A 204 9.65 -8.61 8.71
CA HIS A 204 9.78 -8.91 7.28
C HIS A 204 8.92 -7.97 6.43
N HIS A 205 9.46 -7.57 5.29
CA HIS A 205 8.70 -6.81 4.31
C HIS A 205 7.49 -7.62 3.80
N THR A 206 6.34 -6.99 3.73
CA THR A 206 5.11 -7.58 3.18
C THR A 206 5.27 -7.89 1.69
N ILE A 207 5.93 -7.00 0.96
CA ILE A 207 6.27 -7.17 -0.45
C ILE A 207 7.77 -7.44 -0.57
N THR A 208 8.12 -8.47 -1.31
CA THR A 208 9.50 -8.74 -1.70
C THR A 208 9.61 -8.88 -3.21
N TRP A 209 10.76 -8.51 -3.76
CA TRP A 209 11.02 -8.54 -5.19
C TRP A 209 12.11 -9.55 -5.52
N PHE A 210 11.92 -10.31 -6.59
CA PHE A 210 12.88 -11.33 -7.00
C PHE A 210 13.11 -11.37 -8.52
N GLY A 211 14.13 -12.11 -8.91
CA GLY A 211 14.47 -12.35 -10.32
C GLY A 211 14.81 -11.05 -11.05
N CYS A 212 14.27 -10.87 -12.24
CA CYS A 212 14.52 -9.68 -13.06
C CYS A 212 13.99 -8.38 -12.46
N LEU A 213 13.06 -8.46 -11.49
CA LEU A 213 12.46 -7.32 -10.80
C LEU A 213 13.10 -7.04 -9.43
N SER A 214 14.13 -7.78 -9.02
CA SER A 214 14.83 -7.51 -7.76
C SER A 214 15.45 -6.11 -7.73
N TYR A 215 15.63 -5.55 -6.53
CA TYR A 215 16.23 -4.21 -6.37
C TYR A 215 17.63 -4.10 -6.97
N ALA A 216 18.40 -5.20 -6.96
CA ALA A 216 19.74 -5.23 -7.55
C ALA A 216 19.74 -5.23 -9.10
N LYS A 217 18.62 -5.59 -9.74
CA LYS A 217 18.55 -5.73 -11.20
C LYS A 217 17.74 -4.65 -11.90
N LEU A 218 16.73 -4.12 -11.20
CA LEU A 218 15.88 -3.07 -11.74
C LEU A 218 15.86 -1.88 -10.77
N HIS A 219 16.40 -0.77 -11.22
CA HIS A 219 16.35 0.49 -10.52
C HIS A 219 15.19 1.33 -11.05
N VAL A 220 14.23 1.64 -10.20
CA VAL A 220 13.09 2.49 -10.55
C VAL A 220 13.23 3.80 -9.78
N LYS A 221 13.23 4.91 -10.50
CA LYS A 221 13.09 6.23 -9.91
C LYS A 221 11.60 6.49 -9.72
N TYR A 222 11.15 6.47 -8.48
CA TYR A 222 9.79 6.88 -8.16
C TYR A 222 9.71 8.40 -8.23
N LYS A 223 8.56 8.90 -8.67
CA LYS A 223 8.30 10.35 -8.59
C LYS A 223 8.41 10.79 -7.14
N GLU A 224 9.21 11.80 -6.88
CA GLU A 224 9.19 12.49 -5.61
C GLU A 224 7.79 13.07 -5.40
N LYS A 225 7.36 13.11 -4.14
CA LYS A 225 6.10 13.77 -3.82
C LYS A 225 6.28 15.24 -4.16
N GLU A 226 5.52 15.72 -5.14
CA GLU A 226 5.50 17.13 -5.49
C GLU A 226 5.14 17.95 -4.25
N GLU A 227 5.84 19.05 -4.02
CA GLU A 227 5.46 19.97 -2.97
C GLU A 227 4.03 20.46 -3.23
N SER A 228 3.23 20.49 -2.17
CA SER A 228 1.89 21.03 -2.27
C SER A 228 2.01 22.53 -2.46
N ILE A 229 1.65 22.99 -3.65
CA ILE A 229 1.68 24.42 -4.04
C ILE A 229 0.26 24.94 -4.22
N CYS A 230 0.07 26.20 -3.96
CA CYS A 230 -1.19 26.89 -4.21
C CYS A 230 -1.47 26.90 -5.73
N PRO A 231 -2.63 26.43 -6.20
CA PRO A 231 -2.96 26.43 -7.63
C PRO A 231 -3.18 27.82 -8.18
N ILE A 232 -3.27 28.85 -7.32
CA ILE A 232 -3.55 30.23 -7.68
C ILE A 232 -2.25 31.03 -7.83
N CYS A 233 -1.46 31.14 -6.75
CA CYS A 233 -0.24 31.96 -6.73
C CYS A 233 1.08 31.15 -6.80
N GLN A 234 1.00 29.84 -6.87
CA GLN A 234 2.13 28.91 -6.93
C GLN A 234 3.02 28.91 -5.66
N GLU A 235 2.61 29.56 -4.60
CA GLU A 235 3.30 29.51 -3.32
C GLU A 235 3.09 28.16 -2.64
N ARG A 236 4.02 27.79 -1.74
CA ARG A 236 3.93 26.57 -0.98
C ARG A 236 2.74 26.61 -0.03
N LEU A 237 1.98 25.52 0.03
CA LEU A 237 0.92 25.37 1.04
C LEU A 237 1.53 25.11 2.42
N HIS A 238 0.99 25.78 3.43
CA HIS A 238 1.38 25.66 4.82
C HIS A 238 0.33 24.92 5.63
N ARG A 239 0.76 24.21 6.69
CA ARG A 239 -0.19 23.68 7.65
C ARG A 239 -0.83 24.83 8.44
N LEU A 240 -2.15 24.83 8.51
CA LEU A 240 -2.94 25.91 9.12
C LEU A 240 -3.59 25.43 10.42
N ILE A 241 -3.80 26.38 11.32
CA ILE A 241 -4.56 26.24 12.56
C ILE A 241 -5.68 27.26 12.51
N TRP A 242 -6.88 26.83 12.86
CA TRP A 242 -8.02 27.70 13.07
C TRP A 242 -7.84 28.48 14.37
N ILE A 243 -7.94 29.81 14.28
CA ILE A 243 -7.82 30.73 15.42
C ILE A 243 -9.02 31.67 15.53
N GLY A 244 -10.13 31.35 14.84
CA GLY A 244 -11.34 32.16 14.90
C GLY A 244 -11.76 32.46 16.32
N GLU A 245 -12.08 33.72 16.61
CA GLU A 245 -12.48 34.19 17.93
C GLU A 245 -13.99 34.09 18.15
N GLY A 246 -14.42 33.86 19.40
CA GLY A 246 -15.82 33.86 19.81
C GLY A 246 -16.58 32.58 19.45
N GLU A 247 -17.86 32.74 19.07
CA GLU A 247 -18.78 31.63 18.69
C GLU A 247 -18.52 31.06 17.29
N CYS A 248 -17.40 31.44 16.65
CA CYS A 248 -17.07 31.00 15.31
C CYS A 248 -16.53 29.59 15.36
N GLU A 249 -17.34 28.61 14.99
CA GLU A 249 -16.94 27.21 14.89
C GLU A 249 -15.98 27.00 13.71
N LEU A 250 -15.09 26.01 13.84
CA LEU A 250 -14.23 25.55 12.77
C LEU A 250 -15.11 25.15 11.56
N PRO A 251 -14.92 25.77 10.38
CA PRO A 251 -15.71 25.43 9.21
C PRO A 251 -15.59 23.95 8.88
N ASP A 252 -16.71 23.29 8.64
CA ASP A 252 -16.74 21.91 8.16
C ASP A 252 -16.71 21.90 6.63
N PHE A 253 -15.65 21.29 6.07
CA PHE A 253 -15.51 21.12 4.62
C PHE A 253 -14.72 19.86 4.33
N GLU A 254 -14.96 19.27 3.17
CA GLU A 254 -14.20 18.16 2.62
C GLU A 254 -13.46 18.60 1.35
N GLY A 255 -12.23 18.13 1.18
CA GLY A 255 -11.42 18.43 0.00
C GLY A 255 -10.90 19.87 0.00
N VAL A 256 -11.31 20.66 -0.98
CA VAL A 256 -10.85 22.05 -1.22
C VAL A 256 -11.95 23.02 -0.81
N ALA A 257 -11.56 24.11 -0.18
CA ALA A 257 -12.45 25.20 0.18
C ALA A 257 -11.77 26.55 0.03
N PHE A 258 -12.61 27.61 -0.10
CA PHE A 258 -12.19 29.01 -0.27
C PHE A 258 -12.85 29.86 0.80
N PHE A 259 -12.05 30.63 1.53
CA PHE A 259 -12.54 31.42 2.65
C PHE A 259 -12.27 32.91 2.46
N ASP A 260 -13.29 33.71 2.66
CA ASP A 260 -13.23 35.17 2.56
C ASP A 260 -12.50 35.85 3.73
N ASN A 261 -12.32 35.14 4.84
CA ASN A 261 -11.66 35.69 6.03
C ASN A 261 -10.39 34.89 6.38
N PRO A 262 -9.23 35.22 5.76
CA PRO A 262 -7.96 34.56 6.05
C PRO A 262 -7.47 34.77 7.45
N ASP A 263 -7.89 35.85 8.15
CA ASP A 263 -7.42 36.22 9.49
C ASP A 263 -7.85 35.21 10.58
N ASN A 264 -8.85 34.40 10.30
CA ASN A 264 -9.26 33.29 11.19
C ASN A 264 -8.32 32.06 11.11
N TRP A 265 -7.31 32.13 10.27
CA TRP A 265 -6.34 31.05 10.11
C TRP A 265 -4.91 31.54 10.39
N MET A 266 -4.11 30.70 11.00
CA MET A 266 -2.70 30.97 11.25
C MET A 266 -1.83 29.82 10.71
N ILE A 267 -0.68 30.14 10.14
CA ILE A 267 0.33 29.14 9.77
C ILE A 267 0.84 28.50 11.07
N LYS A 268 0.76 27.17 11.13
CA LYS A 268 1.25 26.40 12.28
C LYS A 268 2.77 26.61 12.42
N PRO A 269 3.28 27.13 13.55
CA PRO A 269 4.71 27.25 13.77
C PRO A 269 5.39 25.87 13.75
N ASN A 270 6.60 25.78 13.14
CA ASN A 270 7.35 24.53 13.01
C ASN A 270 7.83 23.93 14.36
N HIS A 271 7.68 24.65 15.48
CA HIS A 271 8.18 24.24 16.80
C HIS A 271 7.16 23.48 17.65
N LEU A 272 5.91 23.33 17.20
CA LEU A 272 4.95 22.47 17.88
C LEU A 272 5.11 21.03 17.38
N ILE A 273 6.26 20.42 17.68
CA ILE A 273 6.40 18.97 17.70
C ILE A 273 5.69 18.52 18.98
N TYR A 274 4.68 17.67 18.83
CA TYR A 274 4.00 17.09 19.98
C TYR A 274 5.00 16.24 20.78
N GLU A 275 5.14 16.55 22.06
CA GLU A 275 5.65 15.63 23.06
C GLU A 275 4.70 14.45 23.21
#